data_061a0fec0e4a5994c222161fa930076d
#
_entry.id   061a0fec0e4a5994c222161fa930076d
#
_cell.length_a   1.000
_cell.length_b   1.000
_cell.length_c   1.000
_cell.angle_alpha   90.00
_cell.angle_beta   90.00
_cell.angle_gamma   90.00
#
_symmetry.space_group_name_H-M   'P 1'
#
loop_
_entity.id
_entity.type
_entity.pdbx_description
1 polymer ?
#
loop_
_entity_poly.entity_id
_entity_poly.type
_entity_poly.pdbx_seq_one_letter_code
_entity_poly.pdbx_strand_id
1 'polypeptide(L)'
;MSSSYTLTGSLLEAATDAPLVGLLVEAYKVDAPQDRRLGGTLTDANGAFSLTINDAFDPEDPPEIRFTAYVDGRSTVVHQTDPFEVTTSPYDLGRLRITTDPPKRATPPYTSALGHELPAACAPSHVDLPFESLFPGLPPHRPPDEMLEHLGKPEGPMSERKSLWSENSYDSPSLEAGYTFFGQFLIHDLTYEFVRRMGTDRAPHASAGGPSSLRLHTLYGPGPEIAPHLYAFYDQDYFSGRLLDSPTGTKQDLPRNRQGRALIADPRNAENIVLAQFHLGMLRFHNAMVNQVSGQHGPDLFNNAQRQVRWHYQWAVVHDFLPKIVGPTVVEAALDRDHPPGDAPTGLPLEVAQGVLRYVYSQVRLQYTINDNAEVNLIPANGTSDTLLRHRSQSIPSRLAVDWSRFFDLGERPPQSSKLIDTKITPAYLNLPLIDDPRPARRSVAVRFFLQGKRAGLPSGEAVARALGEQATLPSTSALRKLGLQETPLLYYVLAEAEHQYQSTDDDRLGPVAGRLLADTIIRLLRQDPQSYLNAHPEFRPSSAFTDADGSFGVGQLVTGGQP
;
A
#
# COMPACT_ATOMS: atom_id res chain seq x y z
N MET A 1 43.86 -25.89 -26.71
CA MET A 1 42.78 -25.31 -25.89
C MET A 1 41.74 -24.78 -26.85
N SER A 2 40.49 -25.26 -26.75
CA SER A 2 39.37 -24.69 -27.51
C SER A 2 39.03 -23.34 -26.88
N SER A 3 38.79 -22.32 -27.73
CA SER A 3 38.39 -20.99 -27.25
C SER A 3 36.90 -20.88 -27.00
N SER A 4 36.17 -21.98 -27.13
CA SER A 4 34.72 -22.02 -26.92
C SER A 4 34.22 -23.42 -26.66
N TYR A 5 33.07 -23.54 -25.95
CA TYR A 5 32.36 -24.79 -25.79
C TYR A 5 30.84 -24.55 -25.97
N THR A 6 30.10 -25.63 -26.20
CA THR A 6 28.66 -25.53 -26.51
C THR A 6 27.84 -26.34 -25.50
N LEU A 7 26.80 -25.73 -24.93
CA LEU A 7 25.76 -26.39 -24.14
C LEU A 7 24.56 -26.64 -25.05
N THR A 8 24.02 -27.86 -25.01
CA THR A 8 22.81 -28.25 -25.76
C THR A 8 21.80 -28.88 -24.83
N GLY A 9 20.54 -28.91 -25.22
CA GLY A 9 19.46 -29.56 -24.49
C GLY A 9 18.09 -29.22 -25.04
N SER A 10 17.07 -29.69 -24.37
CA SER A 10 15.69 -29.32 -24.71
C SER A 10 14.84 -29.12 -23.45
N LEU A 11 13.92 -28.16 -23.52
CA LEU A 11 12.99 -27.82 -22.46
C LEU A 11 11.58 -28.30 -22.81
N LEU A 12 10.98 -29.08 -21.93
CA LEU A 12 9.65 -29.64 -22.10
C LEU A 12 8.77 -29.26 -20.90
N GLU A 13 7.48 -29.02 -21.16
CA GLU A 13 6.48 -28.86 -20.11
C GLU A 13 6.35 -30.15 -19.29
N ALA A 14 6.50 -30.06 -17.97
CA ALA A 14 6.55 -31.25 -17.09
C ALA A 14 5.24 -32.06 -17.08
N ALA A 15 4.10 -31.40 -17.28
CA ALA A 15 2.78 -32.06 -17.26
C ALA A 15 2.40 -32.74 -18.59
N THR A 16 2.89 -32.23 -19.73
CA THR A 16 2.41 -32.58 -21.06
C THR A 16 3.48 -33.14 -22.00
N ASP A 17 4.77 -33.02 -21.61
CA ASP A 17 5.93 -33.26 -22.46
C ASP A 17 5.94 -32.37 -23.74
N ALA A 18 5.16 -31.30 -23.79
CA ALA A 18 5.14 -30.38 -24.91
C ALA A 18 6.43 -29.52 -24.94
N PRO A 19 6.97 -29.20 -26.13
CA PRO A 19 8.16 -28.35 -26.23
C PRO A 19 7.89 -26.93 -25.76
N LEU A 20 8.81 -26.38 -24.94
CA LEU A 20 8.75 -24.99 -24.47
C LEU A 20 9.51 -24.08 -25.43
N VAL A 21 8.79 -23.36 -26.26
CA VAL A 21 9.30 -22.54 -27.38
C VAL A 21 9.54 -21.11 -26.94
N GLY A 22 10.66 -20.52 -27.38
CA GLY A 22 10.95 -19.10 -27.18
C GLY A 22 11.36 -18.72 -25.75
N LEU A 23 11.68 -19.70 -24.88
CA LEU A 23 12.22 -19.40 -23.56
C LEU A 23 13.68 -18.95 -23.66
N LEU A 24 14.02 -17.92 -22.94
CA LEU A 24 15.41 -17.51 -22.78
C LEU A 24 16.13 -18.47 -21.84
N VAL A 25 17.26 -19.02 -22.31
CA VAL A 25 18.15 -19.86 -21.51
C VAL A 25 19.52 -19.17 -21.40
N GLU A 26 20.09 -19.17 -20.22
CA GLU A 26 21.38 -18.54 -19.94
C GLU A 26 22.29 -19.47 -19.14
N ALA A 27 23.60 -19.35 -19.39
CA ALA A 27 24.61 -20.03 -18.62
C ALA A 27 25.43 -19.01 -17.80
N TYR A 28 25.78 -19.42 -16.61
CA TYR A 28 26.57 -18.63 -15.66
C TYR A 28 27.73 -19.47 -15.16
N LYS A 29 28.93 -18.91 -15.14
CA LYS A 29 30.06 -19.50 -14.43
C LYS A 29 29.89 -19.23 -12.93
N VAL A 30 30.05 -20.27 -12.12
CA VAL A 30 29.94 -20.18 -10.67
C VAL A 30 31.28 -19.70 -10.13
N ASP A 31 31.39 -18.40 -9.85
CA ASP A 31 32.58 -17.75 -9.30
C ASP A 31 32.19 -16.99 -8.04
N ALA A 32 32.89 -17.20 -6.93
CA ALA A 32 32.72 -16.38 -5.72
C ALA A 32 33.25 -14.95 -5.95
N PRO A 33 32.57 -13.85 -5.54
CA PRO A 33 31.33 -13.79 -4.74
C PRO A 33 30.04 -13.70 -5.55
N GLN A 34 30.07 -13.73 -6.87
CA GLN A 34 28.88 -13.64 -7.73
C GLN A 34 29.07 -14.43 -9.03
N ASP A 35 28.02 -15.15 -9.44
CA ASP A 35 28.01 -15.88 -10.70
C ASP A 35 28.18 -14.91 -11.91
N ARG A 36 29.07 -15.25 -12.83
CA ARG A 36 29.34 -14.47 -14.04
C ARG A 36 28.57 -15.03 -15.23
N ARG A 37 27.72 -14.20 -15.83
CA ARG A 37 26.96 -14.59 -17.03
C ARG A 37 27.93 -14.87 -18.21
N LEU A 38 27.75 -16.01 -18.84
CA LEU A 38 28.57 -16.45 -19.97
C LEU A 38 27.87 -16.25 -21.32
N GLY A 39 26.55 -16.39 -21.40
CA GLY A 39 25.78 -16.24 -22.61
C GLY A 39 24.32 -16.64 -22.44
N GLY A 40 23.54 -16.52 -23.53
CA GLY A 40 22.13 -16.93 -23.55
C GLY A 40 21.63 -17.09 -24.97
N THR A 41 20.57 -17.91 -25.12
CA THR A 41 19.88 -18.18 -26.39
C THR A 41 18.39 -18.44 -26.12
N LEU A 42 17.58 -18.53 -27.17
CA LEU A 42 16.17 -18.91 -27.07
C LEU A 42 15.97 -20.37 -27.48
N THR A 43 15.00 -21.04 -26.87
CA THR A 43 14.57 -22.36 -27.32
C THR A 43 13.84 -22.25 -28.67
N ASP A 44 14.08 -23.21 -29.57
CA ASP A 44 13.46 -23.30 -30.89
C ASP A 44 12.03 -23.90 -30.86
N ALA A 45 11.46 -24.14 -32.04
CA ALA A 45 10.12 -24.71 -32.19
C ALA A 45 9.95 -26.13 -31.59
N ASN A 46 11.03 -26.83 -31.28
CA ASN A 46 11.04 -28.16 -30.66
C ASN A 46 11.45 -28.07 -29.18
N GLY A 47 11.54 -26.84 -28.62
CA GLY A 47 12.05 -26.58 -27.28
C GLY A 47 13.55 -26.81 -27.13
N ALA A 48 14.28 -27.07 -28.21
CA ALA A 48 15.71 -27.31 -28.17
C ALA A 48 16.50 -25.99 -28.12
N PHE A 49 17.68 -26.03 -27.51
CA PHE A 49 18.62 -24.90 -27.49
C PHE A 49 20.06 -25.37 -27.75
N SER A 50 20.84 -24.46 -28.30
CA SER A 50 22.28 -24.59 -28.46
C SER A 50 22.93 -23.27 -28.11
N LEU A 51 23.73 -23.24 -27.06
CA LEU A 51 24.38 -22.07 -26.53
C LEU A 51 25.92 -22.21 -26.65
N THR A 52 26.53 -21.46 -27.55
CA THR A 52 27.99 -21.41 -27.65
C THR A 52 28.54 -20.37 -26.68
N ILE A 53 29.44 -20.81 -25.83
CA ILE A 53 30.11 -19.99 -24.83
C ILE A 53 31.54 -19.73 -25.29
N ASN A 54 31.87 -18.45 -25.45
CA ASN A 54 33.21 -17.99 -25.81
C ASN A 54 34.04 -17.75 -24.55
N ASP A 55 34.37 -18.82 -23.84
CA ASP A 55 35.27 -18.81 -22.68
C ASP A 55 36.26 -19.97 -22.81
N ALA A 56 37.37 -19.89 -22.14
CA ALA A 56 38.39 -20.94 -22.20
C ALA A 56 37.84 -22.24 -21.64
N PHE A 57 37.95 -23.32 -22.42
CA PHE A 57 37.60 -24.67 -22.01
C PHE A 57 38.88 -25.45 -21.75
N ASP A 58 39.03 -25.90 -20.51
CA ASP A 58 40.10 -26.80 -20.11
C ASP A 58 39.48 -28.11 -19.56
N PRO A 59 39.71 -29.26 -20.22
CA PRO A 59 39.19 -30.53 -19.75
C PRO A 59 39.84 -31.01 -18.43
N GLU A 60 41.03 -30.49 -18.07
CA GLU A 60 41.74 -30.82 -16.83
C GLU A 60 41.28 -29.93 -15.65
N ASP A 61 40.65 -28.75 -15.95
CA ASP A 61 40.04 -27.85 -14.97
C ASP A 61 38.68 -27.35 -15.53
N PRO A 62 37.65 -28.23 -15.56
CA PRO A 62 36.38 -27.92 -16.21
C PRO A 62 35.63 -26.81 -15.46
N PRO A 63 35.05 -25.83 -16.21
CA PRO A 63 34.30 -24.74 -15.60
C PRO A 63 33.03 -25.28 -14.94
N GLU A 64 32.78 -24.81 -13.71
CA GLU A 64 31.51 -25.06 -13.00
C GLU A 64 30.46 -24.07 -13.51
N ILE A 65 29.36 -24.61 -14.08
CA ILE A 65 28.34 -23.84 -14.78
C ILE A 65 26.99 -24.02 -14.09
N ARG A 66 26.22 -22.95 -13.99
CA ARG A 66 24.80 -22.98 -13.67
C ARG A 66 24.00 -22.58 -14.89
N PHE A 67 23.01 -23.39 -15.24
CA PHE A 67 22.07 -23.13 -16.33
C PHE A 67 20.76 -22.58 -15.75
N THR A 68 20.19 -21.55 -16.38
CA THR A 68 18.94 -20.91 -15.92
C THR A 68 18.03 -20.68 -17.12
N ALA A 69 16.77 -21.09 -17.02
CA ALA A 69 15.72 -20.80 -17.99
C ALA A 69 14.72 -19.77 -17.44
N TYR A 70 14.30 -18.86 -18.32
CA TYR A 70 13.41 -17.74 -17.98
C TYR A 70 12.19 -17.70 -18.89
N VAL A 71 11.04 -17.32 -18.31
CA VAL A 71 9.87 -16.81 -19.03
C VAL A 71 9.94 -15.28 -19.06
N ASP A 72 9.40 -14.66 -20.13
CA ASP A 72 9.33 -13.20 -20.26
C ASP A 72 10.67 -12.46 -20.14
N GLY A 73 11.70 -12.97 -20.81
CA GLY A 73 12.95 -12.27 -21.00
C GLY A 73 13.68 -11.87 -19.71
N ARG A 74 14.01 -12.78 -18.84
CA ARG A 74 14.67 -12.60 -17.52
C ARG A 74 13.79 -12.14 -16.38
N SER A 75 12.49 -11.94 -16.59
CA SER A 75 11.61 -11.49 -15.51
C SER A 75 11.29 -12.61 -14.50
N THR A 76 11.25 -13.85 -14.97
CA THR A 76 10.86 -15.00 -14.16
C THR A 76 11.73 -16.22 -14.46
N VAL A 77 12.45 -16.69 -13.46
CA VAL A 77 13.20 -17.95 -13.51
C VAL A 77 12.19 -19.10 -13.38
N VAL A 78 12.16 -19.98 -14.37
CA VAL A 78 11.29 -21.19 -14.34
C VAL A 78 12.08 -22.47 -14.07
N HIS A 79 13.38 -22.44 -14.32
CA HIS A 79 14.27 -23.55 -13.98
C HIS A 79 15.68 -23.03 -13.72
N GLN A 80 16.35 -23.64 -12.75
CA GLN A 80 17.77 -23.39 -12.48
C GLN A 80 18.39 -24.71 -12.05
N THR A 81 19.51 -25.09 -12.66
CA THR A 81 20.24 -26.28 -12.24
C THR A 81 21.07 -26.00 -10.99
N ASP A 82 21.40 -27.03 -10.24
CA ASP A 82 22.58 -26.98 -9.40
C ASP A 82 23.83 -26.76 -10.28
N PRO A 83 24.91 -26.22 -9.75
CA PRO A 83 26.18 -26.12 -10.48
C PRO A 83 26.67 -27.48 -10.96
N PHE A 84 27.17 -27.54 -12.19
CA PHE A 84 27.74 -28.76 -12.79
C PHE A 84 29.02 -28.44 -13.59
N GLU A 85 29.92 -29.39 -13.64
CA GLU A 85 31.15 -29.26 -14.42
C GLU A 85 30.90 -29.62 -15.89
N VAL A 86 31.40 -28.78 -16.82
CA VAL A 86 31.37 -29.04 -18.25
C VAL A 86 32.62 -29.78 -18.65
N THR A 87 32.54 -31.10 -18.77
CA THR A 87 33.68 -31.98 -19.07
C THR A 87 33.90 -32.28 -20.55
N THR A 88 32.92 -31.96 -21.40
CA THR A 88 32.95 -32.19 -22.85
C THR A 88 32.37 -31.00 -23.64
N SER A 89 32.70 -30.89 -24.93
CA SER A 89 32.06 -29.94 -25.82
C SER A 89 31.69 -30.63 -27.14
N PRO A 90 30.39 -30.66 -27.55
CA PRO A 90 29.24 -30.12 -26.85
C PRO A 90 28.90 -30.91 -25.58
N TYR A 91 28.37 -30.20 -24.56
CA TYR A 91 27.84 -30.78 -23.34
C TYR A 91 26.31 -30.81 -23.45
N ASP A 92 25.71 -31.99 -23.38
CA ASP A 92 24.26 -32.18 -23.55
C ASP A 92 23.56 -32.27 -22.15
N LEU A 93 22.74 -31.29 -21.85
CA LEU A 93 21.89 -31.26 -20.65
C LEU A 93 20.67 -32.20 -20.76
N GLY A 94 20.47 -32.81 -21.92
CA GLY A 94 19.35 -33.71 -22.16
C GLY A 94 18.00 -33.02 -22.22
N ARG A 95 16.97 -33.78 -21.82
CA ARG A 95 15.59 -33.26 -21.75
C ARG A 95 15.27 -32.80 -20.36
N LEU A 96 15.14 -31.51 -20.18
CA LEU A 96 14.78 -30.87 -18.92
C LEU A 96 13.25 -30.67 -18.89
N ARG A 97 12.58 -31.30 -17.93
CA ARG A 97 11.15 -31.13 -17.72
C ARG A 97 10.91 -29.99 -16.74
N ILE A 98 10.27 -28.96 -17.22
CA ILE A 98 10.04 -27.71 -16.50
C ILE A 98 8.56 -27.51 -16.32
N THR A 99 8.14 -27.16 -15.11
CA THR A 99 6.80 -26.64 -14.86
C THR A 99 6.82 -25.15 -15.22
N THR A 100 6.15 -24.78 -16.30
CA THR A 100 6.04 -23.36 -16.72
C THR A 100 5.05 -22.56 -15.92
N ASP A 101 4.21 -23.20 -15.10
CA ASP A 101 3.65 -22.50 -13.96
C ASP A 101 4.85 -22.00 -13.14
N PRO A 102 5.14 -20.68 -13.13
CA PRO A 102 6.20 -20.17 -12.27
C PRO A 102 5.92 -20.76 -10.90
N PRO A 103 6.93 -21.30 -10.17
CA PRO A 103 6.74 -21.69 -8.78
C PRO A 103 6.01 -20.52 -8.20
N LYS A 104 4.72 -20.72 -7.76
CA LYS A 104 3.85 -19.63 -7.30
C LYS A 104 4.74 -18.78 -6.48
N ARG A 105 5.28 -17.70 -7.09
CA ARG A 105 6.14 -16.81 -6.36
C ARG A 105 5.32 -16.57 -5.14
N ALA A 106 5.83 -16.94 -3.98
CA ALA A 106 5.39 -16.29 -2.78
C ALA A 106 5.58 -14.82 -3.11
N THR A 107 4.58 -14.27 -3.80
CA THR A 107 4.51 -12.84 -4.07
C THR A 107 4.65 -12.30 -2.68
N PRO A 108 5.73 -11.57 -2.35
CA PRO A 108 5.82 -11.05 -1.01
C PRO A 108 4.44 -10.46 -0.79
N PRO A 109 3.75 -10.81 0.30
CA PRO A 109 2.34 -10.50 0.53
C PRO A 109 2.17 -9.03 0.80
N TYR A 110 2.64 -8.22 -0.13
CA TYR A 110 2.52 -6.79 -0.10
C TYR A 110 1.30 -6.44 -0.91
N THR A 111 0.20 -6.31 -0.21
CA THR A 111 -0.95 -5.60 -0.71
C THR A 111 -0.52 -4.17 -0.97
N SER A 112 -0.42 -3.79 -2.23
CA SER A 112 -0.27 -2.39 -2.58
C SER A 112 -1.51 -1.62 -2.13
N ALA A 113 -1.37 -0.34 -1.84
CA ALA A 113 -2.48 0.60 -1.66
C ALA A 113 -3.47 0.57 -2.85
N LEU A 114 -3.08 -0.05 -3.95
CA LEU A 114 -3.84 -0.24 -5.18
C LEU A 114 -4.76 -1.48 -5.20
N GLY A 115 -5.00 -2.13 -4.04
CA GLY A 115 -5.86 -3.31 -4.00
C GLY A 115 -5.25 -4.55 -4.65
N HIS A 116 -3.92 -4.63 -4.80
CA HIS A 116 -3.17 -5.86 -5.11
C HIS A 116 -3.21 -6.84 -3.92
N GLU A 117 -4.29 -6.84 -3.19
CA GLU A 117 -4.54 -7.78 -2.13
C GLU A 117 -4.81 -9.13 -2.79
N LEU A 118 -3.82 -10.00 -2.78
CA LEU A 118 -3.80 -11.38 -3.23
C LEU A 118 -4.21 -11.61 -4.70
N PRO A 119 -3.39 -12.28 -5.49
CA PRO A 119 -3.85 -12.90 -6.72
C PRO A 119 -5.08 -13.74 -6.39
N ALA A 120 -6.15 -13.62 -7.18
CA ALA A 120 -7.40 -14.33 -6.97
C ALA A 120 -7.20 -15.88 -6.92
N ALA A 121 -6.06 -16.38 -7.41
CA ALA A 121 -5.64 -17.77 -7.38
C ALA A 121 -5.02 -18.23 -6.05
N CYS A 122 -4.58 -17.31 -5.19
CA CYS A 122 -3.93 -17.62 -3.90
C CYS A 122 -4.80 -17.28 -2.68
N ALA A 123 -6.02 -16.76 -2.87
CA ALA A 123 -6.94 -16.61 -1.76
C ALA A 123 -7.52 -18.00 -1.44
N PRO A 124 -7.21 -18.58 -0.25
CA PRO A 124 -7.99 -19.73 0.21
C PRO A 124 -9.48 -19.34 0.20
N SER A 125 -10.33 -20.30 -0.04
CA SER A 125 -11.80 -20.12 -0.10
C SER A 125 -12.38 -19.54 1.20
N HIS A 126 -11.59 -19.50 2.27
CA HIS A 126 -11.84 -18.83 3.54
C HIS A 126 -10.53 -18.15 3.96
N VAL A 127 -10.44 -16.83 3.77
CA VAL A 127 -9.40 -16.04 4.42
C VAL A 127 -9.97 -15.71 5.80
N ASP A 128 -9.42 -16.33 6.84
CA ASP A 128 -9.61 -15.83 8.21
C ASP A 128 -8.94 -14.45 8.29
N LEU A 129 -9.71 -13.41 7.99
CA LEU A 129 -9.26 -12.04 8.18
C LEU A 129 -9.15 -11.82 9.70
N PRO A 130 -8.06 -11.24 10.19
CA PRO A 130 -7.87 -10.99 11.62
C PRO A 130 -8.72 -9.82 12.13
N PHE A 131 -9.78 -9.48 11.38
CA PHE A 131 -10.71 -8.41 11.72
C PHE A 131 -11.99 -9.03 12.26
N GLU A 132 -12.32 -8.70 13.48
CA GLU A 132 -13.60 -9.08 14.09
C GLU A 132 -14.70 -8.12 13.63
N SER A 133 -15.93 -8.63 13.50
CA SER A 133 -17.09 -7.80 13.15
C SER A 133 -17.59 -7.01 14.36
N LEU A 134 -17.96 -5.74 14.13
CA LEU A 134 -18.75 -4.94 15.07
C LEU A 134 -20.18 -5.47 15.22
N PHE A 135 -20.67 -6.16 14.19
CA PHE A 135 -22.05 -6.61 14.09
C PHE A 135 -22.13 -8.11 13.79
N PRO A 136 -21.63 -8.98 14.68
CA PRO A 136 -21.54 -10.42 14.41
C PRO A 136 -22.91 -11.09 14.20
N GLY A 137 -24.00 -10.42 14.62
CA GLY A 137 -25.38 -10.89 14.43
C GLY A 137 -26.01 -10.49 13.10
N LEU A 138 -25.38 -9.63 12.30
CA LEU A 138 -25.91 -9.23 11.00
C LEU A 138 -25.60 -10.27 9.92
N PRO A 139 -26.53 -10.55 8.99
CA PRO A 139 -26.30 -11.49 7.91
C PRO A 139 -25.29 -10.93 6.91
N PRO A 140 -24.37 -11.75 6.39
CA PRO A 140 -23.49 -11.35 5.29
C PRO A 140 -24.26 -10.97 4.02
N HIS A 141 -23.94 -9.83 3.43
CA HIS A 141 -24.51 -9.40 2.15
C HIS A 141 -23.78 -10.06 0.99
N ARG A 142 -24.47 -10.89 0.20
CA ARG A 142 -23.89 -11.74 -0.84
C ARG A 142 -24.58 -11.58 -2.20
N PRO A 143 -24.52 -10.39 -2.84
CA PRO A 143 -25.06 -10.20 -4.18
C PRO A 143 -24.27 -11.03 -5.21
N PRO A 144 -24.84 -11.33 -6.41
CA PRO A 144 -24.11 -11.94 -7.51
C PRO A 144 -22.87 -11.16 -7.91
N ASP A 145 -21.77 -11.85 -8.28
CA ASP A 145 -20.52 -11.20 -8.69
C ASP A 145 -20.72 -10.26 -9.89
N GLU A 146 -21.57 -10.66 -10.85
CA GLU A 146 -21.87 -9.88 -12.03
C GLU A 146 -22.48 -8.52 -11.72
N MET A 147 -23.28 -8.42 -10.64
CA MET A 147 -23.84 -7.15 -10.20
C MET A 147 -22.75 -6.24 -9.61
N LEU A 148 -21.84 -6.80 -8.82
CA LEU A 148 -20.69 -6.08 -8.26
C LEU A 148 -19.72 -5.63 -9.36
N GLU A 149 -19.46 -6.49 -10.34
CA GLU A 149 -18.66 -6.18 -11.53
C GLU A 149 -19.33 -5.05 -12.35
N HIS A 150 -20.66 -5.07 -12.50
CA HIS A 150 -21.36 -4.01 -13.22
C HIS A 150 -21.28 -2.64 -12.52
N LEU A 151 -21.33 -2.59 -11.19
CA LEU A 151 -21.21 -1.34 -10.43
C LEU A 151 -19.85 -0.68 -10.65
N GLY A 152 -18.77 -1.43 -10.46
CA GLY A 152 -17.42 -0.90 -10.42
C GLY A 152 -16.60 -1.07 -11.70
N LYS A 153 -17.17 -1.60 -12.80
CA LYS A 153 -16.43 -1.78 -14.06
C LYS A 153 -15.99 -0.45 -14.69
N PRO A 154 -15.00 -0.45 -15.59
CA PRO A 154 -14.69 0.69 -16.42
C PRO A 154 -15.97 1.22 -17.14
N GLU A 155 -16.12 2.55 -17.18
CA GLU A 155 -17.30 3.23 -17.76
C GLU A 155 -18.65 2.80 -17.11
N GLY A 156 -18.59 2.14 -15.96
CA GLY A 156 -19.76 1.77 -15.16
C GLY A 156 -20.32 2.92 -14.33
N PRO A 157 -21.32 2.64 -13.48
CA PRO A 157 -21.98 3.65 -12.64
C PRO A 157 -21.03 4.44 -11.74
N MET A 158 -19.93 3.83 -11.31
CA MET A 158 -18.92 4.47 -10.44
C MET A 158 -17.82 5.22 -11.21
N SER A 159 -17.87 5.26 -12.54
CA SER A 159 -16.85 5.97 -13.31
C SER A 159 -17.18 7.48 -13.39
N GLU A 160 -16.18 8.32 -13.11
CA GLU A 160 -16.25 9.74 -13.45
C GLU A 160 -16.51 9.93 -14.95
N ARG A 161 -17.27 10.94 -15.31
CA ARG A 161 -17.51 11.31 -16.70
C ARG A 161 -16.43 12.28 -17.18
N LYS A 162 -15.73 11.92 -18.25
CA LYS A 162 -14.66 12.75 -18.85
C LYS A 162 -15.12 14.18 -19.21
N SER A 163 -16.39 14.34 -19.60
CA SER A 163 -16.96 15.64 -19.93
C SER A 163 -17.02 16.63 -18.76
N LEU A 164 -16.90 16.14 -17.53
CA LEU A 164 -16.96 16.97 -16.32
C LEU A 164 -15.58 17.27 -15.71
N TRP A 165 -14.49 16.70 -16.25
CA TRP A 165 -13.15 16.91 -15.68
C TRP A 165 -12.66 18.35 -15.79
N SER A 166 -12.98 19.03 -16.92
CA SER A 166 -12.59 20.44 -17.12
C SER A 166 -13.29 21.44 -16.21
N GLU A 167 -14.38 21.01 -15.56
CA GLU A 167 -15.21 21.85 -14.69
C GLU A 167 -14.88 21.66 -13.21
N ASN A 168 -13.90 20.79 -12.88
CA ASN A 168 -13.59 20.37 -11.51
C ASN A 168 -14.82 19.87 -10.71
N SER A 169 -15.83 19.35 -11.42
CA SER A 169 -17.14 18.97 -10.85
C SER A 169 -17.08 17.87 -9.80
N TYR A 170 -15.92 17.21 -9.68
CA TYR A 170 -15.67 16.18 -8.68
C TYR A 170 -14.69 16.62 -7.59
N ASP A 171 -14.26 17.89 -7.59
CA ASP A 171 -13.34 18.38 -6.58
C ASP A 171 -14.09 18.73 -5.30
N SER A 172 -13.51 18.35 -4.15
CA SER A 172 -14.01 18.75 -2.85
C SER A 172 -13.80 20.26 -2.65
N PRO A 173 -14.83 21.00 -2.21
CA PRO A 173 -14.67 22.43 -1.90
C PRO A 173 -13.90 22.68 -0.60
N SER A 174 -13.83 21.74 0.31
CA SER A 174 -13.31 21.95 1.65
C SER A 174 -12.07 21.11 2.00
N LEU A 175 -11.80 20.01 1.27
CA LEU A 175 -10.75 19.07 1.62
C LEU A 175 -9.56 19.15 0.68
N GLU A 176 -8.40 19.39 1.23
CA GLU A 176 -7.13 19.45 0.52
C GLU A 176 -6.61 18.05 0.14
N ALA A 177 -5.90 17.96 -0.99
CA ALA A 177 -5.39 16.69 -1.52
C ALA A 177 -4.45 15.94 -0.56
N GLY A 178 -3.79 16.64 0.34
CA GLY A 178 -2.89 16.05 1.35
C GLY A 178 -3.61 15.05 2.26
N TYR A 179 -4.87 15.31 2.60
CA TYR A 179 -5.66 14.43 3.48
C TYR A 179 -5.99 13.09 2.83
N THR A 180 -6.06 13.00 1.50
CA THR A 180 -6.17 11.73 0.77
C THR A 180 -4.96 10.83 1.05
N PHE A 181 -3.75 11.40 0.99
CA PHE A 181 -2.51 10.66 1.22
C PHE A 181 -2.27 10.35 2.70
N PHE A 182 -2.64 11.28 3.58
CA PHE A 182 -2.65 10.99 5.01
C PHE A 182 -3.61 9.85 5.36
N GLY A 183 -4.83 9.85 4.79
CA GLY A 183 -5.78 8.75 4.94
C GLY A 183 -5.19 7.41 4.49
N GLN A 184 -4.47 7.37 3.37
CA GLN A 184 -3.75 6.17 2.93
C GLN A 184 -2.65 5.74 3.92
N PHE A 185 -1.86 6.70 4.44
CA PHE A 185 -0.84 6.42 5.44
C PHE A 185 -1.46 5.87 6.74
N LEU A 186 -2.56 6.46 7.20
CA LEU A 186 -3.33 6.00 8.37
C LEU A 186 -3.86 4.57 8.16
N ILE A 187 -4.41 4.26 6.98
CA ILE A 187 -4.85 2.90 6.63
C ILE A 187 -3.67 1.92 6.68
N HIS A 188 -2.51 2.32 6.20
CA HIS A 188 -1.31 1.48 6.25
C HIS A 188 -0.87 1.22 7.70
N ASP A 189 -0.94 2.21 8.58
CA ASP A 189 -0.63 2.02 10.00
C ASP A 189 -1.65 1.09 10.68
N LEU A 190 -2.93 1.33 10.50
CA LEU A 190 -4.02 0.52 11.07
C LEU A 190 -4.01 -0.94 10.58
N THR A 191 -3.53 -1.20 9.37
CA THR A 191 -3.50 -2.54 8.76
C THR A 191 -2.11 -3.16 8.71
N TYR A 192 -1.10 -2.55 9.33
CA TYR A 192 0.30 -3.00 9.26
C TYR A 192 0.50 -4.45 9.72
N GLU A 193 -0.03 -4.80 10.87
CA GLU A 193 0.10 -6.15 11.42
C GLU A 193 -0.61 -7.22 10.57
N PHE A 194 -1.71 -6.87 9.94
CA PHE A 194 -2.40 -7.75 9.00
C PHE A 194 -1.50 -8.09 7.80
N VAL A 195 -0.94 -7.07 7.15
CA VAL A 195 -0.06 -7.25 5.99
C VAL A 195 1.20 -8.02 6.36
N ARG A 196 1.78 -7.74 7.51
CA ARG A 196 2.95 -8.45 8.03
C ARG A 196 2.65 -9.95 8.25
N ARG A 197 1.48 -10.30 8.79
CA ARG A 197 1.07 -11.71 9.01
C ARG A 197 0.87 -12.46 7.71
N MET A 198 0.31 -11.83 6.70
CA MET A 198 0.13 -12.44 5.39
C MET A 198 1.47 -12.76 4.67
N GLY A 199 2.56 -12.09 5.07
CA GLY A 199 3.91 -12.24 4.51
C GLY A 199 4.75 -13.36 5.09
N THR A 200 4.27 -13.98 6.11
CA THR A 200 5.04 -15.01 6.81
C THR A 200 4.21 -16.28 6.92
N ASP A 201 4.65 -17.37 6.26
CA ASP A 201 4.14 -18.73 6.50
C ASP A 201 4.47 -19.25 7.91
N ARG A 202 5.10 -18.44 8.74
CA ARG A 202 5.42 -18.78 10.12
C ARG A 202 4.40 -18.18 11.07
N ALA A 203 3.88 -19.02 11.97
CA ALA A 203 3.10 -18.58 13.12
C ALA A 203 3.81 -17.39 13.79
N PRO A 204 3.09 -16.35 14.17
CA PRO A 204 3.71 -15.18 14.76
C PRO A 204 4.44 -15.61 16.03
N HIS A 205 5.74 -15.37 16.10
CA HIS A 205 6.34 -15.21 17.42
C HIS A 205 5.53 -14.08 18.07
N ALA A 206 4.99 -14.37 19.22
CA ALA A 206 4.26 -13.43 20.06
C ALA A 206 5.22 -12.31 20.51
N SER A 207 5.64 -11.50 19.57
CA SER A 207 6.24 -10.21 19.88
C SER A 207 5.10 -9.24 20.08
N ALA A 208 5.07 -8.60 21.21
CA ALA A 208 4.24 -7.60 21.81
C ALA A 208 3.56 -6.54 20.88
N GLY A 209 3.09 -6.93 19.73
CA GLY A 209 2.24 -6.14 18.83
C GLY A 209 0.80 -6.48 19.17
N GLY A 210 0.18 -5.68 20.01
CA GLY A 210 -1.25 -5.72 20.25
C GLY A 210 -2.06 -5.46 18.97
N PRO A 211 -3.39 -5.48 19.06
CA PRO A 211 -4.30 -5.24 17.95
C PRO A 211 -3.97 -3.91 17.26
N SER A 212 -4.47 -3.75 16.02
CA SER A 212 -4.35 -2.50 15.22
C SER A 212 -4.48 -1.27 16.10
N SER A 213 -3.48 -0.42 16.10
CA SER A 213 -3.42 0.77 16.96
C SER A 213 -2.68 1.88 16.21
N LEU A 214 -2.94 3.13 16.58
CA LEU A 214 -2.27 4.30 16.01
C LEU A 214 -0.86 4.48 16.62
N ARG A 215 -0.02 3.45 16.47
CA ARG A 215 1.34 3.41 17.06
C ARG A 215 2.45 3.66 16.05
N LEU A 216 2.13 4.03 14.81
CA LEU A 216 3.09 4.24 13.74
C LEU A 216 3.96 3.00 13.46
N HIS A 217 3.36 1.80 13.50
CA HIS A 217 4.06 0.59 13.11
C HIS A 217 4.51 0.63 11.64
N THR A 218 3.76 1.31 10.78
CA THR A 218 4.13 1.56 9.38
C THR A 218 5.44 2.37 9.25
N LEU A 219 5.81 3.16 10.28
CA LEU A 219 7.04 3.96 10.34
C LEU A 219 8.17 3.20 11.07
N TYR A 220 7.88 2.69 12.27
CA TYR A 220 8.90 2.13 13.16
C TYR A 220 9.15 0.62 12.97
N GLY A 221 8.24 -0.10 12.30
CA GLY A 221 8.35 -1.55 12.20
C GLY A 221 8.41 -2.23 13.57
N PRO A 222 9.14 -3.34 13.67
CA PRO A 222 9.28 -4.10 14.93
C PRO A 222 10.33 -3.52 15.91
N GLY A 223 10.92 -2.38 15.59
CA GLY A 223 11.91 -1.71 16.44
C GLY A 223 13.38 -1.94 16.05
N PRO A 224 14.31 -1.19 16.68
CA PRO A 224 15.71 -1.17 16.28
C PRO A 224 16.45 -2.51 16.50
N GLU A 225 16.04 -3.30 17.46
CA GLU A 225 16.66 -4.61 17.73
C GLU A 225 16.35 -5.65 16.65
N ILE A 226 15.12 -5.60 16.09
CA ILE A 226 14.64 -6.59 15.12
C ILE A 226 14.88 -6.12 13.67
N ALA A 227 14.79 -4.81 13.43
CA ALA A 227 14.94 -4.20 12.11
C ALA A 227 15.98 -3.07 12.12
N PRO A 228 17.26 -3.31 12.48
CA PRO A 228 18.29 -2.28 12.62
C PRO A 228 18.51 -1.48 11.33
N HIS A 229 18.21 -2.05 10.16
CA HIS A 229 18.34 -1.39 8.85
C HIS A 229 17.39 -0.20 8.63
N LEU A 230 16.40 0.01 9.51
CA LEU A 230 15.49 1.16 9.49
C LEU A 230 16.03 2.34 10.32
N TYR A 231 17.12 2.15 11.02
CA TYR A 231 17.62 3.06 12.07
C TYR A 231 19.03 3.54 11.78
N ALA A 232 19.37 4.71 12.31
CA ALA A 232 20.71 5.29 12.19
C ALA A 232 21.56 4.94 13.41
N PHE A 233 22.80 4.51 13.17
CA PHE A 233 23.80 4.22 14.17
C PHE A 233 25.02 5.13 13.95
N TYR A 234 25.70 5.54 15.02
CA TYR A 234 26.95 6.31 14.92
C TYR A 234 28.12 5.41 14.52
N ASP A 235 28.12 4.17 15.03
CA ASP A 235 29.02 3.09 14.68
C ASP A 235 28.24 1.76 14.71
N GLN A 236 28.92 0.62 14.63
CA GLN A 236 28.26 -0.69 14.56
C GLN A 236 27.40 -1.02 15.79
N ASP A 237 27.68 -0.42 16.95
CA ASP A 237 27.07 -0.79 18.23
C ASP A 237 26.32 0.38 18.90
N TYR A 238 26.51 1.62 18.46
CA TYR A 238 25.94 2.78 19.13
C TYR A 238 24.73 3.36 18.41
N PHE A 239 23.55 3.05 18.92
CA PHE A 239 22.28 3.55 18.40
C PHE A 239 22.10 5.05 18.64
N SER A 240 21.81 5.80 17.58
CA SER A 240 21.68 7.26 17.63
C SER A 240 20.34 7.77 18.16
N GLY A 241 19.36 6.89 18.31
CA GLY A 241 17.97 7.26 18.61
C GLY A 241 17.17 7.73 17.38
N ARG A 242 17.78 7.80 16.20
CA ARG A 242 17.20 8.31 14.97
C ARG A 242 16.76 7.22 14.01
N LEU A 243 15.78 7.55 13.15
CA LEU A 243 15.46 6.76 11.98
C LEU A 243 16.48 7.05 10.86
N LEU A 244 16.72 6.05 10.01
CA LEU A 244 17.62 6.18 8.87
C LEU A 244 17.02 7.15 7.86
N ASP A 245 17.70 8.26 7.59
CA ASP A 245 17.38 9.18 6.49
C ASP A 245 18.28 8.86 5.28
N SER A 246 17.96 9.41 4.12
CA SER A 246 18.75 9.20 2.91
C SER A 246 20.16 9.79 3.07
N PRO A 247 21.23 8.98 3.03
CA PRO A 247 22.59 9.45 3.29
C PRO A 247 23.21 10.19 2.10
N THR A 248 22.62 10.11 0.92
CA THR A 248 23.22 10.60 -0.30
C THR A 248 22.33 11.63 -0.99
N GLY A 249 22.47 12.91 -0.62
CA GLY A 249 22.25 14.07 -1.53
C GLY A 249 20.92 14.25 -2.25
N THR A 250 20.11 13.23 -2.42
CA THR A 250 18.74 13.33 -2.91
C THR A 250 17.82 13.57 -1.73
N LYS A 251 17.78 14.82 -1.28
CA LYS A 251 17.06 15.26 -0.07
C LYS A 251 15.56 14.93 -0.05
N GLN A 252 15.00 14.33 -1.11
CA GLN A 252 13.56 14.14 -1.31
C GLN A 252 13.15 12.70 -1.66
N ASP A 253 14.01 11.71 -1.39
CA ASP A 253 13.69 10.28 -1.56
C ASP A 253 13.95 9.50 -0.27
N LEU A 254 13.25 8.38 -0.13
CA LEU A 254 13.43 7.42 0.96
C LEU A 254 14.85 6.84 0.97
N PRO A 255 15.39 6.42 2.13
CA PRO A 255 16.63 5.66 2.18
C PRO A 255 16.45 4.35 1.39
N ARG A 256 17.45 4.02 0.54
CA ARG A 256 17.39 2.85 -0.35
C ARG A 256 18.64 2.00 -0.28
N ASN A 257 18.46 0.70 -0.49
CA ASN A 257 19.58 -0.21 -0.66
C ASN A 257 20.15 -0.12 -2.10
N ARG A 258 21.22 -0.89 -2.37
CA ARG A 258 21.88 -0.89 -3.68
C ARG A 258 20.98 -1.37 -4.84
N GLN A 259 19.93 -2.14 -4.56
CA GLN A 259 18.94 -2.58 -5.56
C GLN A 259 17.81 -1.55 -5.75
N GLY A 260 17.90 -0.38 -5.13
CA GLY A 260 16.88 0.67 -5.22
C GLY A 260 15.66 0.46 -4.30
N ARG A 261 15.62 -0.62 -3.50
CA ARG A 261 14.50 -0.85 -2.57
C ARG A 261 14.55 0.12 -1.42
N ALA A 262 13.42 0.75 -1.12
CA ALA A 262 13.27 1.60 0.05
C ALA A 262 13.49 0.80 1.36
N LEU A 263 14.28 1.37 2.26
CA LEU A 263 14.56 0.85 3.60
C LEU A 263 13.54 1.47 4.58
N ILE A 264 12.32 1.01 4.50
CA ILE A 264 11.19 1.44 5.33
C ILE A 264 10.44 0.23 5.86
N ALA A 265 9.71 0.41 6.96
CA ALA A 265 9.00 -0.67 7.63
C ALA A 265 7.83 -1.22 6.78
N ASP A 266 7.12 -0.34 6.09
CA ASP A 266 5.97 -0.70 5.26
C ASP A 266 6.21 -0.33 3.79
N PRO A 267 6.52 -1.32 2.93
CA PRO A 267 6.84 -1.05 1.53
C PRO A 267 5.68 -0.49 0.71
N ARG A 268 4.43 -0.54 1.20
CA ARG A 268 3.28 0.11 0.54
C ARG A 268 3.48 1.63 0.45
N ASN A 269 4.20 2.23 1.42
CA ASN A 269 4.51 3.66 1.42
C ASN A 269 5.52 4.08 0.33
N ALA A 270 6.14 3.14 -0.38
CA ALA A 270 7.07 3.43 -1.48
C ALA A 270 6.44 3.36 -2.88
N GLU A 271 5.15 3.03 -3.01
CA GLU A 271 4.48 2.79 -4.30
C GLU A 271 3.90 4.06 -4.94
N ASN A 272 3.91 5.17 -4.22
CA ASN A 272 3.33 6.44 -4.62
C ASN A 272 4.29 7.58 -4.26
N ILE A 273 4.52 8.52 -5.18
CA ILE A 273 5.48 9.62 -5.00
C ILE A 273 5.14 10.47 -3.77
N VAL A 274 3.87 10.85 -3.60
CA VAL A 274 3.44 11.71 -2.50
C VAL A 274 3.49 10.94 -1.18
N LEU A 275 2.98 9.70 -1.17
CA LEU A 275 3.00 8.87 0.02
C LEU A 275 4.43 8.52 0.49
N ALA A 276 5.35 8.28 -0.45
CA ALA A 276 6.76 8.04 -0.13
C ALA A 276 7.42 9.27 0.52
N GLN A 277 7.11 10.45 0.00
CA GLN A 277 7.64 11.69 0.58
C GLN A 277 6.90 12.08 1.87
N PHE A 278 5.62 11.70 2.03
CA PHE A 278 4.92 11.78 3.31
C PHE A 278 5.62 10.93 4.37
N HIS A 279 5.94 9.68 4.05
CA HIS A 279 6.69 8.79 4.95
C HIS A 279 8.06 9.38 5.29
N LEU A 280 8.77 9.97 4.31
CA LEU A 280 10.04 10.67 4.54
C LEU A 280 9.86 11.86 5.49
N GLY A 281 8.78 12.64 5.33
CA GLY A 281 8.43 13.73 6.26
C GLY A 281 8.25 13.24 7.70
N MET A 282 7.49 12.15 7.88
CA MET A 282 7.29 11.50 9.19
C MET A 282 8.60 11.00 9.82
N LEU A 283 9.49 10.43 9.00
CA LEU A 283 10.82 9.98 9.43
C LEU A 283 11.65 11.19 9.93
N ARG A 284 11.63 12.29 9.20
CA ARG A 284 12.33 13.54 9.56
C ARG A 284 11.70 14.23 10.76
N PHE A 285 10.38 14.17 10.89
CA PHE A 285 9.69 14.65 12.08
C PHE A 285 10.17 13.93 13.34
N HIS A 286 10.34 12.57 13.26
CA HIS A 286 10.97 11.83 14.36
C HIS A 286 12.39 12.31 14.63
N ASN A 287 13.20 12.50 13.60
CA ASN A 287 14.59 12.93 13.76
C ASN A 287 14.71 14.36 14.33
N ALA A 288 13.76 15.24 14.00
CA ALA A 288 13.65 16.57 14.60
C ALA A 288 13.21 16.49 16.07
N MET A 289 12.26 15.59 16.39
CA MET A 289 11.85 15.34 17.78
C MET A 289 13.00 14.84 18.65
N VAL A 290 13.90 14.01 18.12
CA VAL A 290 15.13 13.59 18.83
C VAL A 290 15.96 14.79 19.24
N ASN A 291 16.03 15.84 18.43
CA ASN A 291 16.74 17.10 18.79
C ASN A 291 16.05 17.89 19.90
N GLN A 292 14.72 17.78 20.02
CA GLN A 292 13.93 18.46 21.06
C GLN A 292 14.01 17.75 22.42
N VAL A 293 14.22 16.43 22.41
CA VAL A 293 14.32 15.63 23.62
C VAL A 293 15.77 15.65 24.12
N SER A 294 16.11 16.62 24.97
CA SER A 294 17.46 16.77 25.51
C SER A 294 17.73 15.91 26.74
N GLY A 295 19.01 15.61 27.01
CA GLY A 295 19.48 15.02 28.26
C GLY A 295 19.39 13.49 28.36
N GLN A 296 19.03 12.78 27.28
CA GLN A 296 18.97 11.32 27.21
C GLN A 296 19.85 10.79 26.07
N HIS A 297 20.19 9.50 26.12
CA HIS A 297 21.03 8.83 25.12
C HIS A 297 20.46 7.46 24.76
N GLY A 298 20.80 6.97 23.56
CA GLY A 298 20.49 5.61 23.10
C GLY A 298 19.00 5.25 23.14
N PRO A 299 18.63 4.08 23.69
CA PRO A 299 17.25 3.59 23.70
C PRO A 299 16.26 4.52 24.42
N ASP A 300 16.65 5.20 25.49
CA ASP A 300 15.79 6.10 26.26
C ASP A 300 15.46 7.35 25.46
N LEU A 301 16.44 7.90 24.72
CA LEU A 301 16.23 9.00 23.78
C LEU A 301 15.25 8.62 22.70
N PHE A 302 15.43 7.42 22.08
CA PHE A 302 14.52 6.90 21.07
C PHE A 302 13.10 6.71 21.61
N ASN A 303 12.95 6.03 22.74
CA ASN A 303 11.64 5.74 23.32
C ASN A 303 10.86 7.00 23.68
N ASN A 304 11.54 8.03 24.16
CA ASN A 304 10.94 9.31 24.47
C ASN A 304 10.53 10.06 23.18
N ALA A 305 11.42 10.18 22.21
CA ALA A 305 11.12 10.79 20.92
C ALA A 305 9.97 10.07 20.22
N GLN A 306 9.99 8.73 20.16
CA GLN A 306 8.94 7.91 19.57
C GLN A 306 7.58 8.15 20.24
N ARG A 307 7.53 8.24 21.58
CA ARG A 307 6.30 8.53 22.32
C ARG A 307 5.75 9.91 21.95
N GLN A 308 6.62 10.94 21.90
CA GLN A 308 6.21 12.28 21.51
C GLN A 308 5.68 12.34 20.07
N VAL A 309 6.37 11.69 19.12
CA VAL A 309 5.91 11.61 17.73
C VAL A 309 4.55 10.89 17.61
N ARG A 310 4.35 9.78 18.33
CA ARG A 310 3.05 9.09 18.39
C ARG A 310 1.94 9.98 18.91
N TRP A 311 2.19 10.76 19.97
CA TRP A 311 1.19 11.67 20.52
C TRP A 311 0.85 12.81 19.57
N HIS A 312 1.84 13.37 18.86
CA HIS A 312 1.59 14.37 17.81
C HIS A 312 0.79 13.80 16.65
N TYR A 313 1.12 12.60 16.20
CA TYR A 313 0.37 11.89 15.15
C TYR A 313 -1.08 11.61 15.58
N GLN A 314 -1.27 11.05 16.76
CA GLN A 314 -2.60 10.79 17.33
C GLN A 314 -3.40 12.08 17.52
N TRP A 315 -2.74 13.15 17.94
CA TRP A 315 -3.34 14.48 18.04
C TRP A 315 -3.83 14.97 16.67
N ALA A 316 -2.98 14.94 15.65
CA ALA A 316 -3.35 15.34 14.30
C ALA A 316 -4.52 14.50 13.74
N VAL A 317 -4.56 13.19 14.04
CA VAL A 317 -5.70 12.34 13.68
C VAL A 317 -6.99 12.82 14.33
N VAL A 318 -6.99 13.12 15.63
CA VAL A 318 -8.21 13.46 16.37
C VAL A 318 -8.65 14.91 16.17
N HIS A 319 -7.71 15.85 16.09
CA HIS A 319 -8.02 17.29 16.12
C HIS A 319 -7.93 17.99 14.76
N ASP A 320 -7.41 17.30 13.72
CA ASP A 320 -7.35 17.85 12.37
C ASP A 320 -8.00 16.89 11.35
N PHE A 321 -7.48 15.67 11.18
CA PHE A 321 -7.97 14.75 10.16
C PHE A 321 -9.43 14.35 10.35
N LEU A 322 -9.81 13.81 11.51
CA LEU A 322 -11.17 13.36 11.74
C LEU A 322 -12.21 14.50 11.60
N PRO A 323 -12.02 15.71 12.18
CA PRO A 323 -12.96 16.81 11.97
C PRO A 323 -13.18 17.17 10.50
N LYS A 324 -12.15 17.07 9.66
CA LYS A 324 -12.26 17.32 8.20
C LYS A 324 -12.99 16.20 7.47
N ILE A 325 -12.86 14.96 7.92
CA ILE A 325 -13.44 13.78 7.23
C ILE A 325 -14.87 13.45 7.72
N VAL A 326 -15.14 13.60 9.00
CA VAL A 326 -16.43 13.19 9.59
C VAL A 326 -17.22 14.33 10.24
N GLY A 327 -16.59 15.49 10.41
CA GLY A 327 -17.17 16.65 11.10
C GLY A 327 -16.82 16.72 12.59
N PRO A 328 -16.65 17.94 13.12
CA PRO A 328 -16.23 18.15 14.52
C PRO A 328 -17.25 17.60 15.53
N THR A 329 -18.54 17.75 15.29
CA THR A 329 -19.60 17.25 16.18
C THR A 329 -19.62 15.72 16.29
N VAL A 330 -19.27 15.00 15.22
CA VAL A 330 -19.15 13.54 15.23
C VAL A 330 -17.95 13.10 16.06
N VAL A 331 -16.84 13.83 15.97
CA VAL A 331 -15.64 13.57 16.78
C VAL A 331 -15.90 13.85 18.26
N GLU A 332 -16.53 14.97 18.60
CA GLU A 332 -16.94 15.31 19.97
C GLU A 332 -17.84 14.23 20.56
N ALA A 333 -18.87 13.81 19.81
CA ALA A 333 -19.77 12.74 20.23
C ALA A 333 -19.04 11.39 20.44
N ALA A 334 -18.01 11.09 19.62
CA ALA A 334 -17.20 9.90 19.80
C ALA A 334 -16.27 9.98 21.03
N LEU A 335 -15.75 11.18 21.32
CA LEU A 335 -14.94 11.43 22.52
C LEU A 335 -15.78 11.35 23.81
N ASP A 336 -17.05 11.79 23.77
CA ASP A 336 -17.94 11.76 24.93
C ASP A 336 -18.57 10.39 25.17
N ARG A 337 -18.58 9.52 24.16
CA ARG A 337 -19.21 8.20 24.26
C ARG A 337 -18.38 7.27 25.12
N ASP A 338 -19.07 6.55 26.00
CA ASP A 338 -18.47 5.43 26.72
C ASP A 338 -18.13 4.29 25.78
N HIS A 339 -16.89 3.80 25.87
CA HIS A 339 -16.41 2.64 25.13
C HIS A 339 -15.97 1.55 26.11
N PRO A 340 -16.92 0.86 26.79
CA PRO A 340 -16.56 -0.12 27.80
C PRO A 340 -15.74 -1.27 27.21
N PRO A 341 -14.74 -1.78 27.94
CA PRO A 341 -13.98 -2.95 27.51
C PRO A 341 -14.93 -4.15 27.36
N GLY A 342 -14.83 -4.85 26.23
CA GLY A 342 -15.56 -6.10 25.96
C GLY A 342 -16.78 -5.98 25.06
N ASP A 343 -17.33 -4.78 24.83
CA ASP A 343 -18.51 -4.61 23.97
C ASP A 343 -18.20 -4.46 22.48
N ALA A 344 -16.91 -4.38 22.12
CA ALA A 344 -16.46 -4.24 20.73
C ALA A 344 -15.10 -4.90 20.51
N PRO A 345 -14.73 -5.20 19.26
CA PRO A 345 -13.42 -5.76 18.90
C PRO A 345 -12.25 -4.99 19.51
N THR A 346 -11.22 -5.71 19.94
CA THR A 346 -9.99 -5.09 20.49
C THR A 346 -9.09 -4.47 19.43
N GLY A 347 -9.43 -4.64 18.14
CA GLY A 347 -8.67 -4.12 17.01
C GLY A 347 -9.53 -3.35 16.02
N LEU A 348 -9.01 -3.21 14.80
CA LEU A 348 -9.73 -2.59 13.68
C LEU A 348 -10.90 -3.51 13.27
N PRO A 349 -12.15 -3.01 13.26
CA PRO A 349 -13.29 -3.83 12.89
C PRO A 349 -13.32 -4.14 11.40
N LEU A 350 -13.93 -5.28 11.05
CA LEU A 350 -14.07 -5.75 9.68
C LEU A 350 -14.78 -4.73 8.78
N GLU A 351 -15.89 -4.16 9.27
CA GLU A 351 -16.71 -3.17 8.55
C GLU A 351 -15.92 -1.90 8.25
N VAL A 352 -15.06 -1.49 9.18
CA VAL A 352 -14.19 -0.32 8.99
C VAL A 352 -13.03 -0.67 8.07
N ALA A 353 -12.34 -1.79 8.29
CA ALA A 353 -11.18 -2.20 7.51
C ALA A 353 -11.50 -2.46 6.03
N GLN A 354 -12.62 -3.13 5.74
CA GLN A 354 -12.99 -3.60 4.40
C GLN A 354 -14.13 -2.78 3.76
N GLY A 355 -14.83 -1.96 4.53
CA GLY A 355 -15.90 -1.09 4.06
C GLY A 355 -15.51 0.38 4.11
N VAL A 356 -15.52 0.97 5.32
CA VAL A 356 -15.44 2.43 5.49
C VAL A 356 -14.11 2.99 4.98
N LEU A 357 -12.95 2.46 5.39
CA LEU A 357 -11.63 3.01 5.03
C LEU A 357 -11.34 3.02 3.52
N ARG A 358 -12.15 2.32 2.72
CA ARG A 358 -12.01 2.33 1.25
C ARG A 358 -12.53 3.62 0.60
N TYR A 359 -13.18 4.53 1.36
CA TYR A 359 -13.64 5.81 0.84
C TYR A 359 -12.51 6.65 0.22
N VAL A 360 -11.28 6.54 0.72
CA VAL A 360 -10.12 7.32 0.24
C VAL A 360 -9.84 7.15 -1.26
N TYR A 361 -10.35 6.08 -1.87
CA TYR A 361 -10.16 5.82 -3.29
C TYR A 361 -11.06 6.71 -4.18
N SER A 362 -12.20 7.22 -3.69
CA SER A 362 -12.99 8.22 -4.41
C SER A 362 -12.30 9.58 -4.43
N GLN A 363 -11.46 9.86 -3.43
CA GLN A 363 -10.77 11.14 -3.28
C GLN A 363 -9.54 11.31 -4.19
N VAL A 364 -9.12 10.24 -4.90
CA VAL A 364 -7.90 10.26 -5.71
C VAL A 364 -8.13 10.94 -7.05
N ARG A 365 -7.28 11.93 -7.35
CA ARG A 365 -7.29 12.67 -8.62
C ARG A 365 -6.58 11.89 -9.72
N LEU A 366 -6.97 12.15 -10.96
CA LEU A 366 -6.27 11.62 -12.13
C LEU A 366 -4.87 12.23 -12.28
N GLN A 367 -4.70 13.49 -11.88
CA GLN A 367 -3.47 14.28 -12.01
C GLN A 367 -3.22 15.10 -10.75
N TYR A 368 -1.94 15.27 -10.43
CA TYR A 368 -1.48 16.10 -9.30
C TYR A 368 -0.36 17.02 -9.75
N THR A 369 -0.42 18.28 -9.32
CA THR A 369 0.70 19.21 -9.37
C THR A 369 1.60 18.94 -8.17
N ILE A 370 2.82 18.45 -8.42
CA ILE A 370 3.77 18.07 -7.36
C ILE A 370 4.52 19.28 -6.84
N ASN A 371 4.94 20.18 -7.74
CA ASN A 371 5.59 21.45 -7.48
C ASN A 371 5.40 22.39 -8.66
N ASP A 372 6.06 23.56 -8.67
CA ASP A 372 5.92 24.55 -9.75
C ASP A 372 6.35 24.05 -11.14
N ASN A 373 7.15 22.99 -11.19
CA ASN A 373 7.76 22.47 -12.43
C ASN A 373 7.32 21.05 -12.80
N ALA A 374 6.46 20.41 -12.00
CA ALA A 374 6.13 19.01 -12.21
C ALA A 374 4.65 18.71 -11.92
N GLU A 375 4.02 18.11 -12.92
CA GLU A 375 2.73 17.46 -12.80
C GLU A 375 2.88 15.96 -13.09
N VAL A 376 2.13 15.14 -12.38
CA VAL A 376 2.14 13.68 -12.57
C VAL A 376 0.73 13.15 -12.72
N ASN A 377 0.55 12.22 -13.66
CA ASN A 377 -0.68 11.46 -13.77
C ASN A 377 -0.68 10.28 -12.80
N LEU A 378 -1.84 9.82 -12.39
CA LEU A 378 -2.00 8.67 -11.50
C LEU A 378 -1.32 7.42 -12.06
N ILE A 379 -1.55 7.13 -13.34
CA ILE A 379 -0.95 6.04 -14.10
C ILE A 379 -0.32 6.59 -15.39
N PRO A 380 0.55 5.81 -16.08
CA PRO A 380 1.15 6.26 -17.33
C PRO A 380 0.08 6.70 -18.33
N ALA A 381 0.18 7.95 -18.80
CA ALA A 381 -0.53 8.44 -19.97
C ALA A 381 0.43 8.42 -21.18
N ASN A 382 -0.09 8.36 -22.39
CA ASN A 382 0.71 8.28 -23.61
C ASN A 382 1.84 9.32 -23.63
N GLY A 383 3.08 8.83 -23.55
CA GLY A 383 4.29 9.66 -23.67
C GLY A 383 4.85 10.28 -22.38
N THR A 384 4.22 10.09 -21.22
CA THR A 384 4.77 10.58 -19.94
C THR A 384 5.47 9.47 -19.15
N SER A 385 6.73 9.73 -18.76
CA SER A 385 7.52 8.80 -17.94
C SER A 385 7.23 8.92 -16.44
N ASP A 386 6.65 10.05 -16.00
CA ASP A 386 6.41 10.33 -14.59
C ASP A 386 4.96 10.09 -14.22
N THR A 387 4.79 9.16 -13.31
CA THR A 387 3.48 8.79 -12.76
C THR A 387 3.51 8.83 -11.25
N LEU A 388 2.34 9.11 -10.66
CA LEU A 388 2.16 9.08 -9.22
C LEU A 388 2.50 7.69 -8.68
N LEU A 389 1.93 6.65 -9.32
CA LEU A 389 2.19 5.25 -8.97
C LEU A 389 3.50 4.79 -9.61
N ARG A 390 4.39 4.28 -8.78
CA ARG A 390 5.73 3.85 -9.18
C ARG A 390 6.04 2.46 -8.70
N HIS A 391 6.98 1.80 -9.37
CA HIS A 391 7.56 0.59 -8.82
C HIS A 391 8.41 0.92 -7.58
N ARG A 392 8.29 0.12 -6.52
CA ARG A 392 8.94 0.32 -5.21
C ARG A 392 10.46 0.51 -5.27
N SER A 393 11.10 -0.06 -6.30
CA SER A 393 12.56 0.04 -6.49
C SER A 393 12.99 1.25 -7.32
N GLN A 394 12.06 2.11 -7.74
CA GLN A 394 12.41 3.33 -8.47
C GLN A 394 12.64 4.48 -7.49
N SER A 395 13.82 5.10 -7.55
CA SER A 395 14.10 6.34 -6.82
C SER A 395 13.23 7.49 -7.33
N ILE A 396 12.93 8.43 -6.45
CA ILE A 396 12.19 9.65 -6.78
C ILE A 396 13.21 10.72 -7.23
N PRO A 397 13.15 11.18 -8.50
CA PRO A 397 14.03 12.25 -8.96
C PRO A 397 13.78 13.55 -8.19
N SER A 398 14.82 14.36 -7.95
CA SER A 398 14.72 15.63 -7.21
C SER A 398 13.71 16.62 -7.80
N ARG A 399 13.49 16.59 -9.13
CA ARG A 399 12.47 17.41 -9.80
C ARG A 399 11.03 17.06 -9.41
N LEU A 400 10.82 15.88 -8.79
CA LEU A 400 9.52 15.44 -8.25
C LEU A 400 9.44 15.61 -6.73
N ALA A 401 10.25 16.48 -6.17
CA ALA A 401 10.12 16.89 -4.77
C ALA A 401 8.74 17.51 -4.53
N VAL A 402 8.02 17.00 -3.53
CA VAL A 402 6.68 17.49 -3.20
C VAL A 402 6.80 18.86 -2.52
N ASP A 403 6.11 19.83 -3.09
CA ASP A 403 5.80 21.10 -2.44
C ASP A 403 4.52 20.91 -1.59
N TRP A 404 4.70 20.80 -0.29
CA TRP A 404 3.62 20.50 0.65
C TRP A 404 2.56 21.62 0.74
N SER A 405 2.90 22.87 0.39
CA SER A 405 1.93 23.96 0.30
C SER A 405 0.87 23.75 -0.80
N ARG A 406 1.11 22.82 -1.73
CA ARG A 406 0.13 22.38 -2.74
C ARG A 406 -0.80 21.29 -2.25
N PHE A 407 -0.50 20.68 -1.11
CA PHE A 407 -1.23 19.55 -0.55
C PHE A 407 -1.93 19.87 0.77
N PHE A 408 -1.44 20.86 1.51
CA PHE A 408 -2.00 21.34 2.76
C PHE A 408 -2.03 22.86 2.76
N ASP A 409 -2.99 23.46 3.46
CA ASP A 409 -3.00 24.90 3.71
C ASP A 409 -1.91 25.23 4.74
N LEU A 410 -0.81 25.76 4.25
CA LEU A 410 0.34 26.23 5.04
C LEU A 410 0.45 27.75 5.02
N GLY A 411 -0.60 28.45 4.57
CA GLY A 411 -0.64 29.90 4.49
C GLY A 411 0.14 30.53 3.32
N GLU A 412 0.82 29.72 2.49
CA GLU A 412 1.64 30.20 1.38
C GLU A 412 0.85 30.39 0.09
N ARG A 413 -0.05 29.46 -0.20
CA ARG A 413 -0.91 29.43 -1.40
C ARG A 413 -2.12 28.52 -1.16
N PRO A 414 -3.21 28.66 -1.95
CA PRO A 414 -4.30 27.70 -1.92
C PRO A 414 -3.80 26.31 -2.35
N PRO A 415 -3.99 25.27 -1.55
CA PRO A 415 -3.65 23.90 -1.92
C PRO A 415 -4.60 23.37 -2.99
N GLN A 416 -4.18 22.32 -3.73
CA GLN A 416 -5.08 21.59 -4.61
C GLN A 416 -6.07 20.76 -3.79
N SER A 417 -7.33 20.72 -4.24
CA SER A 417 -8.39 19.95 -3.58
C SER A 417 -8.20 18.45 -3.76
N SER A 418 -8.70 17.65 -2.83
CA SER A 418 -9.00 16.24 -3.09
C SER A 418 -10.24 16.14 -3.99
N LYS A 419 -10.60 14.92 -4.42
CA LYS A 419 -11.92 14.65 -4.97
C LYS A 419 -12.95 14.55 -3.85
N LEU A 420 -14.23 14.68 -4.20
CA LEU A 420 -15.36 14.41 -3.30
C LEU A 420 -15.32 12.97 -2.77
N ILE A 421 -15.87 12.80 -1.59
CA ILE A 421 -16.24 11.47 -1.11
C ILE A 421 -17.62 11.16 -1.72
N ASP A 422 -17.61 10.45 -2.84
CA ASP A 422 -18.81 10.12 -3.58
C ASP A 422 -18.72 8.74 -4.25
N THR A 423 -19.75 8.35 -4.98
CA THR A 423 -19.74 7.08 -5.71
C THR A 423 -18.84 7.08 -6.94
N LYS A 424 -18.17 8.19 -7.27
CA LYS A 424 -17.35 8.32 -8.47
C LYS A 424 -15.88 8.09 -8.16
N ILE A 425 -15.29 7.25 -8.99
CA ILE A 425 -13.87 6.89 -8.92
C ILE A 425 -13.21 7.24 -10.24
N THR A 426 -12.01 7.78 -10.16
CA THR A 426 -11.25 8.13 -11.36
C THR A 426 -11.07 6.90 -12.27
N PRO A 427 -11.31 7.02 -13.59
CA PRO A 427 -11.25 5.90 -14.54
C PRO A 427 -9.94 5.11 -14.51
N ALA A 428 -8.85 5.76 -14.13
CA ALA A 428 -7.55 5.10 -13.97
C ALA A 428 -7.57 3.97 -12.94
N TYR A 429 -8.32 4.12 -11.83
CA TYR A 429 -8.49 3.07 -10.83
C TYR A 429 -9.51 1.99 -11.22
N LEU A 430 -10.35 2.29 -12.18
CA LEU A 430 -11.32 1.30 -12.67
C LEU A 430 -10.75 0.37 -13.75
N ASN A 431 -9.55 0.66 -14.26
CA ASN A 431 -8.85 -0.17 -15.24
C ASN A 431 -7.33 -0.10 -15.04
N LEU A 432 -6.86 -0.67 -13.93
CA LEU A 432 -5.43 -0.67 -13.59
C LEU A 432 -4.64 -1.58 -14.55
N PRO A 433 -3.67 -1.04 -15.31
CA PRO A 433 -2.86 -1.83 -16.23
C PRO A 433 -1.92 -2.83 -15.52
N LEU A 434 -1.69 -2.62 -14.23
CA LEU A 434 -0.83 -3.47 -13.39
C LEU A 434 -1.54 -4.75 -12.90
N ILE A 435 -2.86 -4.85 -13.09
CA ILE A 435 -3.65 -6.02 -12.72
C ILE A 435 -3.78 -6.92 -13.95
N ASP A 436 -3.14 -8.08 -13.89
CA ASP A 436 -3.28 -9.12 -14.90
C ASP A 436 -4.50 -10.01 -14.57
N ASP A 437 -5.68 -9.57 -15.05
CA ASP A 437 -6.91 -10.37 -15.00
C ASP A 437 -7.54 -10.34 -16.41
N PRO A 438 -7.90 -11.52 -16.97
CA PRO A 438 -8.51 -11.60 -18.30
C PRO A 438 -9.88 -10.90 -18.38
N ARG A 439 -10.54 -10.67 -17.24
CA ARG A 439 -11.82 -9.97 -17.17
C ARG A 439 -11.57 -8.48 -16.90
N PRO A 440 -11.86 -7.58 -17.87
CA PRO A 440 -11.60 -6.14 -17.71
C PRO A 440 -12.24 -5.54 -16.44
N ALA A 441 -13.45 -5.98 -16.08
CA ALA A 441 -14.11 -5.51 -14.86
C ALA A 441 -13.28 -5.77 -13.59
N ARG A 442 -12.53 -6.88 -13.52
CA ARG A 442 -11.70 -7.25 -12.36
C ARG A 442 -10.35 -6.53 -12.29
N ARG A 443 -10.03 -5.72 -13.29
CA ARG A 443 -8.92 -4.75 -13.22
C ARG A 443 -9.31 -3.50 -12.42
N SER A 444 -10.58 -3.36 -12.09
CA SER A 444 -11.12 -2.27 -11.27
C SER A 444 -10.84 -2.49 -9.78
N VAL A 445 -10.30 -1.45 -9.13
CA VAL A 445 -10.13 -1.40 -7.67
C VAL A 445 -11.48 -1.54 -6.96
N ALA A 446 -12.54 -0.85 -7.45
CA ALA A 446 -13.87 -0.90 -6.86
C ALA A 446 -14.46 -2.32 -6.89
N VAL A 447 -14.38 -3.01 -8.05
CA VAL A 447 -14.84 -4.40 -8.17
C VAL A 447 -14.10 -5.31 -7.20
N ARG A 448 -12.79 -5.15 -7.10
CA ARG A 448 -11.97 -5.95 -6.18
C ARG A 448 -12.39 -5.76 -4.73
N PHE A 449 -12.65 -4.52 -4.30
CA PHE A 449 -13.13 -4.25 -2.94
C PHE A 449 -14.52 -4.84 -2.68
N PHE A 450 -15.44 -4.75 -3.64
CA PHE A 450 -16.76 -5.38 -3.50
C PHE A 450 -16.64 -6.90 -3.34
N LEU A 451 -15.86 -7.55 -4.19
CA LEU A 451 -15.66 -8.98 -4.12
C LEU A 451 -14.96 -9.40 -2.82
N GLN A 452 -14.03 -8.59 -2.32
CA GLN A 452 -13.37 -8.81 -1.05
C GLN A 452 -14.34 -8.66 0.11
N GLY A 453 -15.12 -7.59 0.15
CA GLY A 453 -16.16 -7.38 1.19
C GLY A 453 -17.19 -8.51 1.22
N LYS A 454 -17.66 -8.97 0.04
CA LYS A 454 -18.53 -10.14 -0.08
C LYS A 454 -17.89 -11.40 0.50
N ARG A 455 -16.60 -11.68 0.19
CA ARG A 455 -15.87 -12.85 0.71
C ARG A 455 -15.64 -12.75 2.21
N ALA A 456 -15.36 -11.55 2.70
CA ALA A 456 -15.19 -11.26 4.13
C ALA A 456 -16.51 -11.36 4.92
N GLY A 457 -17.64 -11.45 4.24
CA GLY A 457 -18.94 -11.55 4.88
C GLY A 457 -19.46 -10.20 5.43
N LEU A 458 -19.08 -9.07 4.82
CA LEU A 458 -19.62 -7.77 5.21
C LEU A 458 -21.14 -7.75 5.12
N PRO A 459 -21.84 -7.14 6.10
CA PRO A 459 -23.27 -6.88 6.02
C PRO A 459 -23.58 -5.79 4.97
N SER A 460 -24.86 -5.61 4.62
CA SER A 460 -25.29 -4.48 3.81
C SER A 460 -25.17 -3.16 4.57
N GLY A 461 -25.05 -2.05 3.83
CA GLY A 461 -25.00 -0.72 4.44
C GLY A 461 -26.29 -0.38 5.22
N GLU A 462 -27.45 -0.76 4.68
CA GLU A 462 -28.74 -0.57 5.35
C GLU A 462 -28.86 -1.38 6.65
N ALA A 463 -28.31 -2.58 6.70
CA ALA A 463 -28.28 -3.40 7.91
C ALA A 463 -27.40 -2.74 8.97
N VAL A 464 -26.24 -2.22 8.57
CA VAL A 464 -25.33 -1.48 9.47
C VAL A 464 -25.99 -0.20 9.98
N ALA A 465 -26.63 0.59 9.11
CA ALA A 465 -27.34 1.81 9.51
C ALA A 465 -28.39 1.52 10.58
N ARG A 466 -29.24 0.52 10.36
CA ARG A 466 -30.26 0.09 11.34
C ARG A 466 -29.63 -0.35 12.66
N ALA A 467 -28.53 -1.08 12.63
CA ALA A 467 -27.84 -1.53 13.84
C ALA A 467 -27.23 -0.38 14.64
N LEU A 468 -26.83 0.70 13.97
CA LEU A 468 -26.38 1.94 14.61
C LEU A 468 -27.52 2.84 15.10
N GLY A 469 -28.78 2.51 14.76
CA GLY A 469 -29.95 3.37 15.04
C GLY A 469 -30.02 4.58 14.09
N GLU A 470 -29.27 4.56 12.99
CA GLU A 470 -29.30 5.60 11.97
C GLU A 470 -30.41 5.33 10.95
N GLN A 471 -30.99 6.41 10.42
CA GLN A 471 -31.96 6.28 9.35
C GLN A 471 -31.23 5.87 8.06
N ALA A 472 -31.60 4.73 7.48
CA ALA A 472 -31.02 4.28 6.23
C ALA A 472 -31.50 5.20 5.09
N THR A 473 -30.82 6.31 4.93
CA THR A 473 -31.12 7.32 3.88
C THR A 473 -30.26 7.03 2.66
N LEU A 474 -30.64 6.03 1.84
CA LEU A 474 -30.08 5.97 0.50
C LEU A 474 -31.06 6.61 -0.45
N PRO A 475 -30.58 7.54 -1.27
CA PRO A 475 -31.29 7.82 -2.50
C PRO A 475 -31.40 6.49 -3.24
N SER A 476 -32.57 6.18 -3.69
CA SER A 476 -32.80 5.07 -4.59
C SER A 476 -31.98 5.32 -5.85
N THR A 477 -30.69 5.04 -5.80
CA THR A 477 -29.82 5.24 -6.95
C THR A 477 -30.38 4.37 -8.05
N SER A 478 -30.75 5.00 -9.15
CA SER A 478 -31.34 4.32 -10.31
C SER A 478 -30.46 3.17 -10.82
N ALA A 479 -29.15 3.21 -10.52
CA ALA A 479 -28.18 2.17 -10.85
C ALA A 479 -28.44 0.87 -10.07
N LEU A 480 -28.59 0.93 -8.73
CA LEU A 480 -28.84 -0.25 -7.90
C LEU A 480 -30.18 -0.91 -8.19
N ARG A 481 -31.23 -0.09 -8.37
CA ARG A 481 -32.57 -0.61 -8.73
C ARG A 481 -32.56 -1.28 -10.10
N LYS A 482 -31.87 -0.71 -11.09
CA LYS A 482 -31.71 -1.32 -12.42
C LYS A 482 -30.99 -2.66 -12.36
N LEU A 483 -30.11 -2.87 -11.35
CA LEU A 483 -29.41 -4.12 -11.10
C LEU A 483 -30.23 -5.09 -10.27
N GLY A 484 -31.43 -4.72 -9.77
CA GLY A 484 -32.25 -5.57 -8.92
C GLY A 484 -31.68 -5.77 -7.50
N LEU A 485 -30.73 -4.97 -7.06
CA LEU A 485 -30.20 -5.03 -5.70
C LEU A 485 -31.23 -4.44 -4.72
N GLN A 486 -31.63 -5.23 -3.73
CA GLN A 486 -32.54 -4.82 -2.65
C GLN A 486 -31.81 -4.09 -1.53
N GLU A 487 -30.55 -4.49 -1.29
CA GLU A 487 -29.66 -3.94 -0.29
C GLU A 487 -28.31 -3.59 -0.94
N THR A 488 -27.55 -2.70 -0.31
CA THR A 488 -26.36 -2.08 -0.88
C THR A 488 -25.09 -2.65 -0.27
N PRO A 489 -24.07 -3.02 -1.07
CA PRO A 489 -22.76 -3.33 -0.54
C PRO A 489 -22.23 -2.18 0.34
N LEU A 490 -21.69 -2.49 1.52
CA LEU A 490 -21.32 -1.49 2.54
C LEU A 490 -20.45 -0.36 1.97
N LEU A 491 -19.41 -0.67 1.17
CA LEU A 491 -18.58 0.35 0.55
C LEU A 491 -19.38 1.31 -0.35
N TYR A 492 -20.27 0.77 -1.19
CA TYR A 492 -21.09 1.62 -2.05
C TYR A 492 -22.06 2.47 -1.23
N TYR A 493 -22.61 1.92 -0.14
CA TYR A 493 -23.46 2.64 0.80
C TYR A 493 -22.73 3.85 1.38
N VAL A 494 -21.51 3.64 1.91
CA VAL A 494 -20.67 4.70 2.48
C VAL A 494 -20.48 5.86 1.51
N LEU A 495 -20.15 5.54 0.26
CA LEU A 495 -19.93 6.55 -0.77
C LEU A 495 -21.22 7.25 -1.20
N ALA A 496 -22.33 6.50 -1.35
CA ALA A 496 -23.62 7.04 -1.73
C ALA A 496 -24.27 7.90 -0.64
N GLU A 497 -24.03 7.56 0.64
CA GLU A 497 -24.47 8.37 1.78
C GLU A 497 -23.76 9.73 1.78
N ALA A 498 -22.43 9.76 1.56
CA ALA A 498 -21.64 10.99 1.46
C ALA A 498 -22.06 11.83 0.25
N GLU A 499 -22.24 11.20 -0.94
CA GLU A 499 -22.72 11.88 -2.14
C GLU A 499 -24.10 12.54 -1.90
N HIS A 500 -25.03 11.84 -1.23
CA HIS A 500 -26.33 12.37 -0.90
C HIS A 500 -26.27 13.53 0.10
N GLN A 501 -25.41 13.42 1.13
CA GLN A 501 -25.17 14.49 2.09
C GLN A 501 -24.67 15.75 1.38
N TYR A 502 -23.65 15.62 0.53
CA TYR A 502 -23.14 16.75 -0.27
C TYR A 502 -24.21 17.39 -1.14
N GLN A 503 -25.00 16.58 -1.85
CA GLN A 503 -26.08 17.10 -2.73
C GLN A 503 -27.21 17.81 -1.98
N SER A 504 -27.42 17.50 -0.71
CA SER A 504 -28.52 18.05 0.10
C SER A 504 -28.12 19.18 1.03
N THR A 505 -26.86 19.23 1.44
CA THR A 505 -26.38 20.15 2.49
C THR A 505 -25.07 20.86 2.17
N ASP A 506 -24.47 20.59 1.00
CA ASP A 506 -23.10 21.02 0.61
C ASP A 506 -21.99 20.55 1.58
N ASP A 507 -22.27 19.52 2.41
CA ASP A 507 -21.30 18.92 3.30
C ASP A 507 -20.58 17.75 2.59
N ASP A 508 -19.32 17.94 2.24
CA ASP A 508 -18.50 17.01 1.45
C ASP A 508 -17.77 15.93 2.28
N ARG A 509 -18.17 15.77 3.54
CA ARG A 509 -17.64 14.77 4.49
C ARG A 509 -18.36 13.42 4.37
N LEU A 510 -17.84 12.42 5.09
CA LEU A 510 -18.53 11.14 5.26
C LEU A 510 -19.91 11.33 5.90
N GLY A 511 -20.88 10.56 5.43
CA GLY A 511 -22.22 10.55 5.98
C GLY A 511 -22.31 9.95 7.40
N PRO A 512 -23.51 10.01 8.03
CA PRO A 512 -23.69 9.66 9.44
C PRO A 512 -23.21 8.25 9.82
N VAL A 513 -23.51 7.25 9.00
CA VAL A 513 -23.12 5.85 9.28
C VAL A 513 -21.61 5.68 9.21
N ALA A 514 -21.00 6.12 8.10
CA ALA A 514 -19.57 5.96 7.88
C ALA A 514 -18.75 6.85 8.83
N GLY A 515 -19.18 8.09 9.03
CA GLY A 515 -18.52 9.05 9.93
C GLY A 515 -18.50 8.54 11.36
N ARG A 516 -19.64 8.03 11.86
CA ARG A 516 -19.73 7.45 13.20
C ARG A 516 -18.84 6.20 13.34
N LEU A 517 -18.90 5.27 12.39
CA LEU A 517 -18.06 4.06 12.42
C LEU A 517 -16.58 4.41 12.47
N LEU A 518 -16.13 5.37 11.68
CA LEU A 518 -14.73 5.78 11.62
C LEU A 518 -14.31 6.47 12.94
N ALA A 519 -15.05 7.48 13.40
CA ALA A 519 -14.72 8.22 14.61
C ALA A 519 -14.73 7.31 15.85
N ASP A 520 -15.81 6.54 16.06
CA ASP A 520 -15.92 5.60 17.20
C ASP A 520 -14.77 4.58 17.19
N THR A 521 -14.39 4.07 16.01
CA THR A 521 -13.27 3.13 15.89
C THR A 521 -11.95 3.76 16.29
N ILE A 522 -11.62 4.93 15.74
CA ILE A 522 -10.34 5.60 16.03
C ILE A 522 -10.25 5.97 17.52
N ILE A 523 -11.29 6.58 18.08
CA ILE A 523 -11.30 6.97 19.51
C ILE A 523 -11.22 5.73 20.41
N ARG A 524 -11.96 4.67 20.09
CA ARG A 524 -11.89 3.40 20.83
C ARG A 524 -10.49 2.80 20.80
N LEU A 525 -9.83 2.74 19.64
CA LEU A 525 -8.45 2.24 19.52
C LEU A 525 -7.48 3.04 20.39
N LEU A 526 -7.62 4.37 20.43
CA LEU A 526 -6.82 5.22 21.30
C LEU A 526 -7.11 4.99 22.79
N ARG A 527 -8.36 4.79 23.17
CA ARG A 527 -8.76 4.50 24.56
C ARG A 527 -8.35 3.10 25.02
N GLN A 528 -8.27 2.14 24.11
CA GLN A 528 -7.76 0.80 24.40
C GLN A 528 -6.23 0.77 24.52
N ASP A 529 -5.50 1.78 24.03
CA ASP A 529 -4.05 1.87 24.15
C ASP A 529 -3.63 2.68 25.39
N PRO A 530 -3.10 2.04 26.47
CA PRO A 530 -2.64 2.75 27.66
C PRO A 530 -1.54 3.79 27.39
N GLN A 531 -0.83 3.68 26.26
CA GLN A 531 0.25 4.60 25.86
C GLN A 531 -0.22 5.72 24.94
N SER A 532 -1.50 5.74 24.53
CA SER A 532 -2.05 6.85 23.76
C SER A 532 -2.02 8.15 24.57
N TYR A 533 -2.01 9.30 23.88
CA TYR A 533 -2.06 10.58 24.60
C TYR A 533 -3.37 10.75 25.39
N LEU A 534 -4.48 10.19 24.91
CA LEU A 534 -5.77 10.25 25.62
C LEU A 534 -5.73 9.59 27.00
N ASN A 535 -4.92 8.55 27.17
CA ASN A 535 -4.80 7.82 28.43
C ASN A 535 -3.56 8.26 29.23
N ALA A 536 -2.40 8.36 28.59
CA ALA A 536 -1.15 8.61 29.28
C ALA A 536 -0.94 10.10 29.62
N HIS A 537 -1.51 11.00 28.82
CA HIS A 537 -1.39 12.46 29.03
C HIS A 537 -2.58 13.21 28.39
N PRO A 538 -3.77 13.18 28.99
CA PRO A 538 -4.98 13.79 28.42
C PRO A 538 -4.84 15.30 28.14
N GLU A 539 -3.99 15.98 28.90
CA GLU A 539 -3.68 17.40 28.74
C GLU A 539 -2.59 17.67 27.69
N PHE A 540 -2.17 16.64 26.94
CA PHE A 540 -1.14 16.80 25.90
C PHE A 540 -1.53 17.90 24.92
N ARG A 541 -0.54 18.72 24.57
CA ARG A 541 -0.60 19.68 23.46
C ARG A 541 0.65 19.50 22.61
N PRO A 542 0.55 19.66 21.29
CA PRO A 542 1.72 19.65 20.41
C PRO A 542 2.78 20.65 20.84
N SER A 543 4.03 20.26 20.64
CA SER A 543 5.17 21.12 20.96
C SER A 543 5.17 22.39 20.11
N SER A 544 5.35 23.54 20.73
CA SER A 544 5.46 24.84 20.05
C SER A 544 6.62 24.93 19.05
N ALA A 545 7.56 24.00 19.10
CA ALA A 545 8.63 23.89 18.11
C ALA A 545 8.13 23.42 16.73
N PHE A 546 6.93 22.85 16.66
CA PHE A 546 6.33 22.27 15.46
C PHE A 546 4.96 22.85 15.11
N THR A 547 4.45 23.82 15.87
CA THR A 547 3.20 24.52 15.57
C THR A 547 3.43 25.67 14.61
N ASP A 548 2.39 26.09 13.91
CA ASP A 548 2.38 27.33 13.15
C ASP A 548 2.46 28.57 14.04
N ALA A 549 2.55 29.74 13.44
CA ALA A 549 2.69 31.01 14.16
C ALA A 549 1.48 31.33 15.05
N ASP A 550 0.30 30.79 14.75
CA ASP A 550 -0.92 30.92 15.54
C ASP A 550 -1.07 29.83 16.63
N GLY A 551 -0.09 28.91 16.71
CA GLY A 551 -0.10 27.79 17.65
C GLY A 551 -0.87 26.57 17.15
N SER A 552 -1.37 26.54 15.91
CA SER A 552 -2.07 25.38 15.34
C SER A 552 -1.10 24.25 14.98
N PHE A 553 -1.60 23.03 15.06
CA PHE A 553 -0.88 21.82 14.69
C PHE A 553 -1.83 20.81 14.03
N GLY A 554 -1.45 20.34 12.85
CA GLY A 554 -2.22 19.36 12.10
C GLY A 554 -1.34 18.43 11.28
N VAL A 555 -1.93 17.78 10.28
CA VAL A 555 -1.26 16.83 9.40
C VAL A 555 -0.14 17.51 8.58
N GLY A 556 -0.33 18.76 8.16
CA GLY A 556 0.68 19.51 7.41
C GLY A 556 1.99 19.63 8.19
N GLN A 557 1.93 19.92 9.49
CA GLN A 557 3.10 20.09 10.36
C GLN A 557 3.85 18.76 10.61
N LEU A 558 3.18 17.61 10.51
CA LEU A 558 3.85 16.30 10.60
C LEU A 558 4.88 16.09 9.46
N VAL A 559 4.66 16.67 8.29
CA VAL A 559 5.55 16.49 7.13
C VAL A 559 6.48 17.67 6.88
N THR A 560 6.16 18.84 7.41
CA THR A 560 6.99 20.06 7.30
C THR A 560 7.84 20.34 8.54
N GLY A 561 7.39 19.96 9.73
CA GLY A 561 8.08 20.23 10.99
C GLY A 561 9.44 19.55 11.17
N GLY A 562 9.77 18.54 10.35
CA GLY A 562 11.09 17.92 10.30
C GLY A 562 11.97 18.41 9.16
N GLN A 563 11.53 19.39 8.39
CA GLN A 563 12.34 19.96 7.30
C GLN A 563 13.42 20.90 7.88
N PRO A 564 14.66 20.84 7.36
CA PRO A 564 15.76 21.67 7.83
C PRO A 564 15.60 23.13 7.49
#